data_57d137a5b9c009be3a63cb2202c6975b
#
_entry.id   57d137a5b9c009be3a63cb2202c6975b
#
_cell.length_a   1.000
_cell.length_b   1.000
_cell.length_c   1.000
_cell.angle_alpha   90.00
_cell.angle_beta   90.00
_cell.angle_gamma   90.00
#
_symmetry.space_group_name_H-M   'P 1'
#
loop_
_entity.id
_entity.type
_entity.pdbx_description
1 polymer ?
#
loop_
_entity_poly.entity_id
_entity_poly.type
_entity_poly.pdbx_seq_one_letter_code
_entity_poly.pdbx_strand_id
1 'polypeptide(L)'
;LALRDAVRNGHRTFPAMASILTTVFVACALLITLSSSNEAGWNSRPHVGKRGQIFVSTVDKTDSNTRSRALMKAATEAVKNQRTVTSSAELSGMAWNSGPGGPVTMVEAISPDGKSTFTMAADMGAMAELDVAYIVDDGTYLRQAGYLNENDMVRAVATLNSGGVLIPDRKYIDGAGQVKLRSLDMQAIADAKAAGFSDNELPDARVMGTQIFPASPLTRVNVMVLSPSAAASLGLKAVPLGQLLSVDKPVSTVDAPAFQATIARQVPGASAQVITPTMRSQILPYIAALIAVVAAAATVALVV
;
A
#
# COMPACT_ATOMS: atom_id res chain seq x y z
N LEU A 1 -46.99 -35.36 7.72
CA LEU A 1 -48.01 -34.48 7.13
C LEU A 1 -47.38 -33.53 6.10
N ALA A 2 -46.39 -32.70 6.46
CA ALA A 2 -45.79 -31.67 5.57
C ALA A 2 -45.17 -32.24 4.26
N LEU A 3 -44.53 -33.41 4.32
CA LEU A 3 -43.92 -34.02 3.11
C LEU A 3 -44.97 -34.54 2.15
N ARG A 4 -46.10 -35.04 2.68
CA ARG A 4 -47.22 -35.57 1.90
C ARG A 4 -47.98 -34.44 1.21
N ASP A 5 -48.11 -33.28 1.86
CA ASP A 5 -48.73 -32.09 1.28
C ASP A 5 -47.84 -31.44 0.23
N ALA A 6 -46.49 -31.43 0.44
CA ALA A 6 -45.53 -30.97 -0.55
C ALA A 6 -45.54 -31.78 -1.85
N VAL A 7 -45.67 -33.10 -1.75
CA VAL A 7 -45.79 -33.99 -2.93
C VAL A 7 -47.13 -33.78 -3.66
N ARG A 8 -48.22 -33.55 -2.92
CA ARG A 8 -49.56 -33.35 -3.50
C ARG A 8 -49.71 -32.00 -4.21
N ASN A 9 -48.92 -30.99 -3.75
CA ASN A 9 -48.88 -29.64 -4.34
C ASN A 9 -47.60 -29.40 -5.13
N GLY A 10 -46.99 -30.46 -5.67
CA GLY A 10 -45.66 -30.39 -6.31
C GLY A 10 -45.55 -29.35 -7.42
N HIS A 11 -46.61 -29.11 -8.18
CA HIS A 11 -46.63 -28.08 -9.23
C HIS A 11 -46.42 -26.66 -8.73
N ARG A 12 -46.73 -26.38 -7.45
CA ARG A 12 -46.49 -25.06 -6.81
C ARG A 12 -45.23 -25.06 -5.94
N THR A 13 -44.94 -26.18 -5.29
CA THR A 13 -43.84 -26.29 -4.33
C THR A 13 -42.47 -26.39 -5.01
N PHE A 14 -42.37 -27.15 -6.12
CA PHE A 14 -41.08 -27.28 -6.84
C PHE A 14 -40.56 -25.99 -7.45
N PRO A 15 -41.36 -25.16 -8.16
CA PRO A 15 -40.91 -23.88 -8.65
C PRO A 15 -40.45 -22.92 -7.52
N ALA A 16 -41.19 -22.92 -6.40
CA ALA A 16 -40.85 -22.10 -5.24
C ALA A 16 -39.54 -22.52 -4.61
N MET A 17 -39.30 -23.79 -4.38
CA MET A 17 -38.07 -24.33 -3.85
C MET A 17 -36.87 -24.06 -4.81
N ALA A 18 -37.10 -24.28 -6.12
CA ALA A 18 -36.10 -23.99 -7.13
C ALA A 18 -35.68 -22.49 -7.14
N SER A 19 -36.68 -21.59 -7.03
CA SER A 19 -36.42 -20.15 -6.95
C SER A 19 -35.60 -19.76 -5.71
N ILE A 20 -35.97 -20.30 -4.54
CA ILE A 20 -35.22 -20.05 -3.29
C ILE A 20 -33.78 -20.58 -3.40
N LEU A 21 -33.60 -21.82 -3.88
CA LEU A 21 -32.28 -22.42 -4.05
C LEU A 21 -31.41 -21.62 -5.02
N THR A 22 -31.99 -21.21 -6.16
CA THR A 22 -31.29 -20.37 -7.15
C THR A 22 -30.90 -19.04 -6.55
N THR A 23 -31.78 -18.38 -5.79
CA THR A 23 -31.48 -17.12 -5.12
C THR A 23 -30.33 -17.24 -4.12
N VAL A 24 -30.39 -18.29 -3.27
CA VAL A 24 -29.33 -18.57 -2.30
C VAL A 24 -28.00 -18.87 -3.00
N PHE A 25 -28.05 -19.69 -4.06
CA PHE A 25 -26.84 -20.02 -4.83
C PHE A 25 -26.22 -18.79 -5.48
N VAL A 26 -27.01 -17.93 -6.13
CA VAL A 26 -26.53 -16.70 -6.75
C VAL A 26 -25.95 -15.76 -5.68
N ALA A 27 -26.62 -15.60 -4.54
CA ALA A 27 -26.13 -14.78 -3.44
C ALA A 27 -24.79 -15.30 -2.90
N CYS A 28 -24.65 -16.61 -2.68
CA CYS A 28 -23.39 -17.21 -2.24
C CYS A 28 -22.29 -17.07 -3.28
N ALA A 29 -22.57 -17.29 -4.56
CA ALA A 29 -21.62 -17.14 -5.65
C ALA A 29 -21.12 -15.69 -5.75
N LEU A 30 -22.01 -14.71 -5.64
CA LEU A 30 -21.64 -13.29 -5.61
C LEU A 30 -20.76 -12.95 -4.40
N LEU A 31 -21.11 -13.42 -3.20
CA LEU A 31 -20.31 -13.19 -2.00
C LEU A 31 -18.91 -13.78 -2.12
N ILE A 32 -18.80 -15.01 -2.65
CA ILE A 32 -17.49 -15.66 -2.88
C ILE A 32 -16.69 -14.89 -3.91
N THR A 33 -17.27 -14.50 -5.03
CA THR A 33 -16.59 -13.76 -6.09
C THR A 33 -16.07 -12.41 -5.58
N LEU A 34 -16.89 -11.70 -4.80
CA LEU A 34 -16.49 -10.41 -4.22
C LEU A 34 -15.40 -10.56 -3.16
N SER A 35 -15.50 -11.57 -2.31
CA SER A 35 -14.48 -11.86 -1.32
C SER A 35 -13.15 -12.18 -2.01
N SER A 36 -13.18 -13.02 -3.05
CA SER A 36 -12.00 -13.37 -3.84
C SER A 36 -11.40 -12.17 -4.58
N SER A 37 -12.25 -11.33 -5.19
CA SER A 37 -11.80 -10.10 -5.86
C SER A 37 -11.17 -9.10 -4.88
N ASN A 38 -11.74 -8.98 -3.68
CA ASN A 38 -11.21 -8.11 -2.64
C ASN A 38 -9.85 -8.60 -2.12
N GLU A 39 -9.71 -9.92 -1.94
CA GLU A 39 -8.44 -10.55 -1.55
C GLU A 39 -7.38 -10.42 -2.67
N ALA A 40 -7.77 -10.62 -3.92
CA ALA A 40 -6.88 -10.42 -5.07
C ALA A 40 -6.45 -8.94 -5.17
N GLY A 41 -7.37 -8.00 -4.97
CA GLY A 41 -7.08 -6.58 -4.94
C GLY A 41 -6.13 -6.20 -3.79
N TRP A 42 -6.29 -6.80 -2.61
CA TRP A 42 -5.38 -6.64 -1.49
C TRP A 42 -3.97 -7.15 -1.83
N ASN A 43 -3.87 -8.32 -2.43
CA ASN A 43 -2.59 -8.96 -2.72
C ASN A 43 -1.90 -8.37 -3.97
N SER A 44 -2.60 -7.58 -4.78
CA SER A 44 -2.06 -6.98 -6.01
C SER A 44 -1.15 -5.77 -5.77
N ARG A 45 -1.23 -5.14 -4.60
CA ARG A 45 -0.45 -3.95 -4.25
C ARG A 45 0.22 -4.13 -2.89
N PRO A 46 1.46 -3.67 -2.73
CA PRO A 46 2.06 -3.61 -1.41
C PRO A 46 1.34 -2.55 -0.55
N HIS A 47 1.22 -2.83 0.72
CA HIS A 47 0.65 -1.94 1.73
C HIS A 47 1.77 -1.44 2.65
N VAL A 48 1.58 -0.31 3.32
CA VAL A 48 2.55 0.21 4.30
C VAL A 48 2.72 -0.70 5.52
N GLY A 49 1.88 -1.71 5.69
CA GLY A 49 1.97 -2.69 6.79
C GLY A 49 0.98 -3.83 6.66
N LYS A 50 0.87 -4.63 7.72
CA LYS A 50 -0.06 -5.77 7.82
C LYS A 50 -1.48 -5.30 8.12
N ARG A 51 -2.45 -6.16 7.78
CA ARG A 51 -3.86 -5.96 8.17
C ARG A 51 -3.98 -5.71 9.67
N GLY A 52 -4.76 -4.71 10.03
CA GLY A 52 -5.05 -4.36 11.42
C GLY A 52 -4.02 -3.45 12.07
N GLN A 53 -2.90 -3.17 11.43
CA GLN A 53 -1.98 -2.12 11.85
C GLN A 53 -2.57 -0.74 11.52
N ILE A 54 -2.06 0.29 12.17
CA ILE A 54 -2.46 1.68 11.96
C ILE A 54 -1.26 2.44 11.42
N PHE A 55 -1.43 3.10 10.29
CA PHE A 55 -0.43 3.99 9.72
C PHE A 55 -0.79 5.44 10.02
N VAL A 56 0.06 6.10 10.78
CA VAL A 56 -0.07 7.52 11.14
C VAL A 56 0.80 8.33 10.21
N SER A 57 0.21 9.31 9.51
CA SER A 57 0.94 10.22 8.61
C SER A 57 0.38 11.64 8.72
N THR A 58 1.03 12.60 8.08
CA THR A 58 0.52 13.96 7.95
C THR A 58 -0.12 14.16 6.59
N VAL A 59 -1.17 14.97 6.54
CA VAL A 59 -1.84 15.33 5.28
C VAL A 59 -0.95 16.27 4.45
N ASP A 60 -0.25 17.18 5.11
CA ASP A 60 0.68 18.09 4.46
C ASP A 60 2.09 17.49 4.48
N LYS A 61 2.53 17.02 3.31
CA LYS A 61 3.84 16.44 3.09
C LYS A 61 4.90 17.48 2.70
N THR A 62 4.50 18.74 2.54
CA THR A 62 5.37 19.83 2.08
C THR A 62 6.01 20.61 3.22
N ASP A 63 5.49 20.45 4.44
CA ASP A 63 5.91 21.27 5.57
C ASP A 63 7.13 20.69 6.31
N SER A 64 7.86 21.57 6.92
CA SER A 64 9.15 21.30 7.60
C SER A 64 9.06 20.04 8.48
N ASN A 65 10.11 19.24 8.48
CA ASN A 65 10.31 18.03 9.28
C ASN A 65 9.82 18.14 10.74
N THR A 66 9.86 19.34 11.33
CA THR A 66 9.52 19.58 12.74
C THR A 66 8.02 19.55 12.97
N ARG A 67 7.22 20.23 12.13
CA ARG A 67 5.76 20.26 12.27
C ARG A 67 5.15 18.91 11.97
N SER A 68 5.60 18.26 10.90
CA SER A 68 5.14 16.91 10.53
C SER A 68 5.43 15.90 11.64
N ARG A 69 6.61 15.95 12.26
CA ARG A 69 6.94 15.09 13.41
C ARG A 69 6.07 15.38 14.63
N ALA A 70 5.79 16.64 14.92
CA ALA A 70 4.93 17.01 16.04
C ALA A 70 3.49 16.51 15.83
N LEU A 71 2.94 16.65 14.61
CA LEU A 71 1.62 16.14 14.26
C LEU A 71 1.56 14.60 14.31
N MET A 72 2.56 13.89 13.78
CA MET A 72 2.64 12.44 13.86
C MET A 72 2.71 11.96 15.32
N LYS A 73 3.52 12.63 16.16
CA LYS A 73 3.60 12.33 17.60
C LYS A 73 2.26 12.53 18.28
N ALA A 74 1.59 13.66 18.04
CA ALA A 74 0.27 13.92 18.61
C ALA A 74 -0.77 12.90 18.17
N ALA A 75 -0.78 12.52 16.88
CA ALA A 75 -1.68 11.50 16.37
C ALA A 75 -1.37 10.09 16.94
N THR A 76 -0.10 9.77 17.10
CA THR A 76 0.32 8.52 17.78
C THR A 76 -0.17 8.46 19.22
N GLU A 77 -0.06 9.55 19.97
CA GLU A 77 -0.61 9.62 21.33
C GLU A 77 -2.16 9.53 21.33
N ALA A 78 -2.83 10.15 20.34
CA ALA A 78 -4.27 10.01 20.20
C ALA A 78 -4.68 8.55 19.91
N VAL A 79 -3.89 7.81 19.13
CA VAL A 79 -4.09 6.36 18.92
C VAL A 79 -3.87 5.59 20.23
N LYS A 80 -2.79 5.88 20.97
CA LYS A 80 -2.49 5.23 22.27
C LYS A 80 -3.57 5.43 23.30
N ASN A 81 -4.25 6.57 23.28
CA ASN A 81 -5.38 6.84 24.17
C ASN A 81 -6.61 5.98 23.86
N GLN A 82 -6.68 5.39 22.67
CA GLN A 82 -7.82 4.56 22.24
C GLN A 82 -7.45 3.07 22.11
N ARG A 83 -6.16 2.73 21.94
CA ARG A 83 -5.65 1.37 21.71
C ARG A 83 -4.30 1.19 22.39
N THR A 84 -4.06 0.00 22.89
CA THR A 84 -2.74 -0.40 23.41
C THR A 84 -1.82 -0.65 22.21
N VAL A 85 -0.83 0.22 22.02
CA VAL A 85 0.20 0.05 21.00
C VAL A 85 1.26 -0.92 21.52
N THR A 86 1.48 -2.02 20.80
CA THR A 86 2.44 -3.07 21.16
C THR A 86 3.81 -2.85 20.55
N SER A 87 3.86 -2.27 19.37
CA SER A 87 5.12 -1.87 18.71
C SER A 87 4.89 -0.75 17.70
N SER A 88 5.97 -0.04 17.37
CA SER A 88 5.94 1.04 16.39
C SER A 88 7.24 1.11 15.62
N ALA A 89 7.15 1.52 14.33
CA ALA A 89 8.31 1.83 13.49
C ALA A 89 8.02 3.07 12.64
N GLU A 90 9.02 3.92 12.51
CA GLU A 90 8.95 5.07 11.61
C GLU A 90 9.22 4.63 10.18
N LEU A 91 8.38 5.08 9.25
CA LEU A 91 8.64 5.00 7.83
C LEU A 91 9.31 6.29 7.39
N SER A 92 10.57 6.20 7.00
CA SER A 92 11.35 7.31 6.48
C SER A 92 11.65 7.10 5.00
N GLY A 93 11.74 8.18 4.23
CA GLY A 93 12.00 8.11 2.80
C GLY A 93 11.68 9.40 2.07
N MET A 94 11.22 9.28 0.83
CA MET A 94 10.75 10.39 0.02
C MET A 94 9.39 10.03 -0.58
N ALA A 95 8.38 10.87 -0.35
CA ALA A 95 7.10 10.76 -1.04
C ALA A 95 7.19 11.35 -2.45
N TRP A 96 6.51 10.72 -3.41
CA TRP A 96 6.51 11.16 -4.81
C TRP A 96 5.80 12.51 -5.01
N ASN A 97 4.71 12.73 -4.28
CA ASN A 97 3.89 13.94 -4.40
C ASN A 97 4.15 14.93 -3.25
N SER A 98 5.36 15.38 -3.08
CA SER A 98 5.69 16.35 -2.02
C SER A 98 5.35 17.82 -2.35
N GLY A 99 4.36 18.08 -3.21
CA GLY A 99 3.86 19.43 -3.52
C GLY A 99 4.70 20.21 -4.55
N PRO A 100 4.41 21.50 -4.76
CA PRO A 100 5.20 22.35 -5.66
C PRO A 100 6.64 22.43 -5.15
N GLY A 101 7.53 21.74 -5.84
CA GLY A 101 8.92 21.56 -5.45
C GLY A 101 9.36 20.11 -5.36
N GLY A 102 8.54 19.13 -5.71
CA GLY A 102 8.84 17.70 -5.86
C GLY A 102 10.13 17.14 -5.24
N PRO A 103 10.46 15.89 -5.34
CA PRO A 103 11.75 15.40 -4.91
C PRO A 103 12.86 16.10 -5.71
N VAL A 104 13.71 16.84 -5.04
CA VAL A 104 14.86 17.51 -5.66
C VAL A 104 15.82 16.48 -6.26
N THR A 105 15.87 15.28 -5.67
CA THR A 105 16.75 14.20 -6.10
C THR A 105 15.97 12.89 -6.19
N MET A 106 16.04 12.24 -7.33
CA MET A 106 15.47 10.92 -7.58
C MET A 106 16.57 9.87 -7.70
N VAL A 107 16.26 8.62 -7.38
CA VAL A 107 17.20 7.50 -7.51
C VAL A 107 16.73 6.55 -8.59
N GLU A 108 17.66 6.14 -9.42
CA GLU A 108 17.46 5.20 -10.51
C GLU A 108 18.42 4.01 -10.37
N ALA A 109 17.91 2.80 -10.45
CA ALA A 109 18.74 1.62 -10.57
C ALA A 109 18.98 1.31 -12.06
N ILE A 110 20.20 0.99 -12.40
CA ILE A 110 20.62 0.68 -13.78
C ILE A 110 20.87 -0.81 -13.88
N SER A 111 20.30 -1.47 -14.91
CA SER A 111 20.58 -2.88 -15.18
C SER A 111 22.06 -3.10 -15.49
N PRO A 112 22.62 -4.29 -15.23
CA PRO A 112 24.04 -4.59 -15.48
C PRO A 112 24.47 -4.37 -16.94
N ASP A 113 23.55 -4.57 -17.89
CA ASP A 113 23.80 -4.31 -19.32
C ASP A 113 23.59 -2.84 -19.73
N GLY A 114 23.18 -1.98 -18.80
CA GLY A 114 22.95 -0.56 -19.02
C GLY A 114 21.71 -0.23 -19.88
N LYS A 115 20.92 -1.23 -20.29
CA LYS A 115 19.81 -1.04 -21.25
C LYS A 115 18.48 -0.67 -20.59
N SER A 116 18.33 -0.95 -19.32
CA SER A 116 17.10 -0.64 -18.59
C SER A 116 17.39 0.07 -17.29
N THR A 117 16.49 0.94 -16.91
CA THR A 117 16.51 1.64 -15.62
C THR A 117 15.24 1.31 -14.85
N PHE A 118 15.38 1.22 -13.54
CA PHE A 118 14.25 1.16 -12.63
C PHE A 118 14.17 2.49 -11.91
N THR A 119 13.20 3.24 -12.30
CA THR A 119 12.76 4.42 -11.57
C THR A 119 11.34 4.12 -11.12
N MET A 120 11.00 4.40 -9.89
CA MET A 120 9.60 4.33 -9.54
C MET A 120 8.82 5.32 -10.39
N ALA A 121 8.04 4.81 -11.33
CA ALA A 121 7.08 5.62 -12.06
C ALA A 121 5.91 5.94 -11.12
N ALA A 122 5.46 7.19 -11.14
CA ALA A 122 4.30 7.67 -10.39
C ALA A 122 3.03 6.81 -10.64
N ASP A 123 2.96 6.17 -11.80
CA ASP A 123 1.82 5.34 -12.22
C ASP A 123 1.75 3.96 -11.57
N MET A 124 2.80 3.50 -10.90
CA MET A 124 2.84 2.13 -10.35
C MET A 124 2.39 2.04 -8.89
N GLY A 125 2.09 3.15 -8.20
CA GLY A 125 1.64 3.20 -6.82
C GLY A 125 2.52 2.33 -5.92
N ALA A 126 3.53 2.90 -5.28
CA ALA A 126 4.50 2.15 -4.49
C ALA A 126 3.85 1.35 -3.38
N MET A 127 2.86 1.98 -2.75
CA MET A 127 2.06 1.40 -1.68
C MET A 127 0.62 1.89 -1.82
N ALA A 128 -0.33 1.09 -1.37
CA ALA A 128 -1.75 1.43 -1.51
C ALA A 128 -2.13 2.72 -0.75
N GLU A 129 -1.43 3.01 0.34
CA GLU A 129 -1.70 4.13 1.24
C GLU A 129 -0.78 5.34 1.01
N LEU A 130 0.34 5.15 0.31
CA LEU A 130 1.36 6.19 0.19
C LEU A 130 2.20 6.04 -1.08
N ASP A 131 2.24 7.10 -1.89
CA ASP A 131 3.16 7.18 -3.02
C ASP A 131 4.56 7.52 -2.51
N VAL A 132 5.45 6.53 -2.54
CA VAL A 132 6.82 6.63 -2.05
C VAL A 132 7.80 6.45 -3.20
N ALA A 133 8.76 7.36 -3.35
CA ALA A 133 9.81 7.24 -4.34
C ALA A 133 10.90 6.24 -3.89
N TYR A 134 11.28 6.29 -2.63
CA TYR A 134 12.17 5.34 -1.98
C TYR A 134 11.96 5.36 -0.45
N ILE A 135 12.33 4.25 0.18
CA ILE A 135 12.33 4.11 1.64
C ILE A 135 13.79 4.12 2.11
N VAL A 136 14.02 4.73 3.28
CA VAL A 136 15.30 4.63 4.01
C VAL A 136 15.02 3.88 5.31
N ASP A 137 15.63 2.71 5.46
CA ASP A 137 15.36 1.82 6.60
C ASP A 137 16.63 1.01 6.97
N ASP A 138 16.79 0.73 8.24
CA ASP A 138 17.80 -0.18 8.79
C ASP A 138 17.28 -1.62 8.99
N GLY A 139 16.05 -1.87 8.55
CA GLY A 139 15.31 -3.11 8.73
C GLY A 139 14.27 -3.06 9.84
N THR A 140 14.20 -1.98 10.60
CA THR A 140 13.23 -1.82 11.70
C THR A 140 11.81 -1.71 11.17
N TYR A 141 11.58 -0.84 10.19
CA TYR A 141 10.28 -0.70 9.54
C TYR A 141 9.88 -1.98 8.79
N LEU A 142 10.79 -2.57 8.02
CA LEU A 142 10.51 -3.80 7.27
C LEU A 142 10.06 -4.95 8.16
N ARG A 143 10.67 -5.12 9.35
CA ARG A 143 10.23 -6.13 10.33
C ARG A 143 8.83 -5.85 10.83
N GLN A 144 8.53 -4.60 11.17
CA GLN A 144 7.21 -4.17 11.63
C GLN A 144 6.15 -4.38 10.56
N ALA A 145 6.44 -3.99 9.33
CA ALA A 145 5.56 -4.12 8.18
C ALA A 145 5.32 -5.59 7.78
N GLY A 146 6.31 -6.45 8.00
CA GLY A 146 6.19 -7.90 7.82
C GLY A 146 5.97 -8.34 6.38
N TYR A 147 6.60 -7.68 5.45
CA TYR A 147 6.57 -8.01 4.03
C TYR A 147 7.29 -9.33 3.70
N LEU A 148 8.30 -9.66 4.47
CA LEU A 148 9.23 -10.74 4.20
C LEU A 148 8.99 -11.90 5.16
N ASN A 149 9.25 -13.11 4.70
CA ASN A 149 9.42 -14.25 5.59
C ASN A 149 10.74 -14.10 6.38
N GLU A 150 10.95 -14.93 7.39
CA GLU A 150 12.08 -14.79 8.29
C GLU A 150 13.44 -14.87 7.59
N ASN A 151 13.61 -15.83 6.67
CA ASN A 151 14.88 -16.00 5.92
C ASN A 151 15.18 -14.79 5.02
N ASP A 152 14.16 -14.28 4.33
CA ASP A 152 14.31 -13.09 3.48
C ASP A 152 14.57 -11.85 4.32
N MET A 153 13.97 -11.76 5.51
CA MET A 153 14.21 -10.67 6.45
C MET A 153 15.66 -10.65 6.95
N VAL A 154 16.20 -11.81 7.31
CA VAL A 154 17.61 -11.90 7.74
C VAL A 154 18.54 -11.41 6.63
N ARG A 155 18.32 -11.82 5.38
CA ARG A 155 19.13 -11.37 4.24
C ARG A 155 18.95 -9.86 3.97
N ALA A 156 17.72 -9.37 4.01
CA ALA A 156 17.43 -7.96 3.80
C ALA A 156 18.14 -7.08 4.83
N VAL A 157 18.04 -7.44 6.10
CA VAL A 157 18.70 -6.71 7.20
C VAL A 157 20.22 -6.77 7.09
N ALA A 158 20.78 -7.94 6.75
CA ALA A 158 22.22 -8.06 6.51
C ALA A 158 22.69 -7.14 5.38
N THR A 159 21.92 -7.06 4.28
CA THR A 159 22.22 -6.14 3.17
C THR A 159 22.16 -4.68 3.60
N LEU A 160 21.10 -4.27 4.33
CA LEU A 160 20.98 -2.89 4.82
C LEU A 160 22.10 -2.53 5.80
N ASN A 161 22.45 -3.45 6.71
CA ASN A 161 23.53 -3.24 7.69
C ASN A 161 24.92 -3.13 7.02
N SER A 162 25.11 -3.76 5.85
CA SER A 162 26.33 -3.59 5.05
C SER A 162 26.35 -2.31 4.20
N GLY A 163 25.40 -1.42 4.40
CA GLY A 163 25.29 -0.19 3.60
C GLY A 163 24.62 -0.40 2.24
N GLY A 164 23.92 -1.51 2.07
CA GLY A 164 23.34 -1.90 0.80
C GLY A 164 21.93 -1.41 0.56
N VAL A 165 21.32 -1.98 -0.48
CA VAL A 165 20.02 -1.59 -1.04
C VAL A 165 19.17 -2.81 -1.34
N LEU A 166 17.87 -2.72 -1.11
CA LEU A 166 16.90 -3.73 -1.52
C LEU A 166 16.19 -3.24 -2.79
N ILE A 167 16.17 -4.10 -3.80
CA ILE A 167 15.62 -3.77 -5.13
C ILE A 167 14.43 -4.70 -5.44
N PRO A 168 13.31 -4.18 -5.95
CA PRO A 168 12.13 -4.99 -6.27
C PRO A 168 12.39 -6.06 -7.33
N ASP A 169 13.21 -5.76 -8.34
CA ASP A 169 13.47 -6.65 -9.45
C ASP A 169 14.95 -7.06 -9.52
N ARG A 170 15.18 -8.37 -9.45
CA ARG A 170 16.51 -8.99 -9.46
C ARG A 170 17.32 -8.67 -10.73
N LYS A 171 16.69 -8.30 -11.84
CA LYS A 171 17.40 -7.96 -13.08
C LYS A 171 18.35 -6.78 -12.96
N TYR A 172 18.17 -5.94 -11.94
CA TYR A 172 19.06 -4.80 -11.65
C TYR A 172 20.25 -5.16 -10.76
N ILE A 173 20.31 -6.38 -10.26
CA ILE A 173 21.40 -6.90 -9.43
C ILE A 173 22.36 -7.70 -10.33
N ASP A 174 23.64 -7.38 -10.30
CA ASP A 174 24.66 -8.08 -11.09
C ASP A 174 25.03 -9.46 -10.50
N GLY A 175 25.96 -10.14 -11.17
CA GLY A 175 26.44 -11.45 -10.74
C GLY A 175 27.24 -11.43 -9.43
N ALA A 176 27.73 -10.27 -9.00
CA ALA A 176 28.43 -10.05 -7.73
C ALA A 176 27.48 -9.68 -6.57
N GLY A 177 26.17 -9.63 -6.82
CA GLY A 177 25.19 -9.21 -5.81
C GLY A 177 25.20 -7.69 -5.56
N GLN A 178 25.52 -6.90 -6.58
CA GLN A 178 25.59 -5.45 -6.49
C GLN A 178 24.58 -4.78 -7.41
N VAL A 179 24.18 -3.55 -7.07
CA VAL A 179 23.35 -2.68 -7.90
C VAL A 179 24.06 -1.36 -8.15
N LYS A 180 23.95 -0.88 -9.37
CA LYS A 180 24.41 0.44 -9.78
C LYS A 180 23.25 1.41 -9.66
N LEU A 181 23.36 2.39 -8.76
CA LEU A 181 22.39 3.46 -8.58
C LEU A 181 22.98 4.77 -9.10
N ARG A 182 22.10 5.60 -9.68
CA ARG A 182 22.42 6.99 -9.96
C ARG A 182 21.39 7.91 -9.34
N SER A 183 21.84 9.04 -8.84
CA SER A 183 21.01 10.13 -8.37
C SER A 183 20.79 11.14 -9.49
N LEU A 184 19.55 11.59 -9.65
CA LEU A 184 19.10 12.51 -10.69
C LEU A 184 18.60 13.81 -10.05
N ASP A 185 18.99 14.94 -10.63
CA ASP A 185 18.43 16.24 -10.29
C ASP A 185 17.08 16.42 -11.00
N MET A 186 16.01 16.39 -10.22
CA MET A 186 14.65 16.54 -10.75
C MET A 186 14.32 17.96 -11.19
N GLN A 187 15.00 18.98 -10.63
CA GLN A 187 14.85 20.35 -11.09
C GLN A 187 15.48 20.52 -12.46
N ALA A 188 16.69 20.01 -12.67
CA ALA A 188 17.35 20.04 -13.98
C ALA A 188 16.53 19.30 -15.05
N ILE A 189 15.85 18.20 -14.66
CA ILE A 189 14.93 17.48 -15.57
C ILE A 189 13.70 18.34 -15.91
N ALA A 190 13.09 18.98 -14.92
CA ALA A 190 11.92 19.83 -15.13
C ALA A 190 12.26 21.05 -16.01
N ASP A 191 13.40 21.67 -15.78
CA ASP A 191 13.88 22.81 -16.56
C ASP A 191 14.17 22.42 -18.03
N ALA A 192 14.79 21.23 -18.23
CA ALA A 192 15.03 20.71 -19.58
C ALA A 192 13.71 20.41 -20.32
N LYS A 193 12.72 19.81 -19.65
CA LYS A 193 11.38 19.57 -20.22
C LYS A 193 10.67 20.89 -20.57
N ALA A 194 10.77 21.89 -19.71
CA ALA A 194 10.23 23.22 -19.97
C ALA A 194 10.92 23.90 -21.19
N ALA A 195 12.19 23.58 -21.45
CA ALA A 195 12.93 24.00 -22.62
C ALA A 195 12.62 23.19 -23.91
N GLY A 196 11.74 22.18 -23.82
CA GLY A 196 11.27 21.39 -24.94
C GLY A 196 12.05 20.10 -25.24
N PHE A 197 12.95 19.69 -24.35
CA PHE A 197 13.65 18.40 -24.48
C PHE A 197 12.71 17.23 -24.17
N SER A 198 12.72 16.21 -25.01
CA SER A 198 12.04 14.94 -24.77
C SER A 198 12.79 14.09 -23.74
N ASP A 199 12.12 13.08 -23.16
CA ASP A 199 12.74 12.17 -22.17
C ASP A 199 14.01 11.48 -22.69
N ASN A 200 14.12 11.26 -24.00
CA ASN A 200 15.28 10.63 -24.63
C ASN A 200 16.44 11.61 -24.90
N GLU A 201 16.20 12.90 -24.81
CA GLU A 201 17.15 13.99 -25.12
C GLU A 201 17.61 14.74 -23.86
N LEU A 202 17.19 14.27 -22.67
CA LEU A 202 17.55 14.91 -21.42
C LEU A 202 19.08 14.88 -21.22
N PRO A 203 19.71 16.04 -20.94
CA PRO A 203 21.16 16.13 -20.84
C PRO A 203 21.71 15.32 -19.66
N ASP A 204 22.94 14.81 -19.80
CA ASP A 204 23.65 14.07 -18.73
C ASP A 204 23.89 14.94 -17.47
N ALA A 205 23.80 16.26 -17.59
CA ALA A 205 23.87 17.20 -16.47
C ALA A 205 22.83 16.93 -15.36
N ARG A 206 21.77 16.17 -15.66
CA ARG A 206 20.77 15.70 -14.67
C ARG A 206 21.33 14.65 -13.68
N VAL A 207 22.44 13.98 -14.02
CA VAL A 207 23.05 12.95 -13.17
C VAL A 207 23.96 13.61 -12.14
N MET A 208 23.56 13.56 -10.88
CA MET A 208 24.35 14.10 -9.76
C MET A 208 25.49 13.15 -9.35
N GLY A 209 25.30 11.84 -9.50
CA GLY A 209 26.31 10.85 -9.17
C GLY A 209 25.86 9.42 -9.48
N THR A 210 26.83 8.53 -9.56
CA THR A 210 26.60 7.10 -9.76
C THR A 210 27.43 6.32 -8.78
N GLN A 211 26.84 5.36 -8.07
CA GLN A 211 27.50 4.54 -7.06
C GLN A 211 27.02 3.09 -7.14
N ILE A 212 27.84 2.18 -6.62
CA ILE A 212 27.57 0.75 -6.58
C ILE A 212 27.40 0.31 -5.13
N PHE A 213 26.35 -0.45 -4.87
CA PHE A 213 25.99 -0.89 -3.53
C PHE A 213 25.75 -2.40 -3.49
N PRO A 214 26.05 -3.07 -2.36
CA PRO A 214 25.52 -4.42 -2.11
C PRO A 214 24.01 -4.42 -2.25
N ALA A 215 23.44 -5.45 -2.88
CA ALA A 215 22.01 -5.48 -3.13
C ALA A 215 21.39 -6.86 -2.89
N SER A 216 20.13 -6.85 -2.42
CA SER A 216 19.28 -8.03 -2.33
C SER A 216 17.92 -7.78 -2.96
N PRO A 217 17.27 -8.81 -3.53
CA PRO A 217 15.94 -8.65 -4.11
C PRO A 217 14.86 -8.48 -3.02
N LEU A 218 13.88 -7.62 -3.28
CA LEU A 218 12.71 -7.35 -2.43
C LEU A 218 11.43 -7.47 -3.26
N THR A 219 11.03 -8.68 -3.60
CA THR A 219 10.00 -8.97 -4.61
C THR A 219 8.56 -8.60 -4.22
N ARG A 220 8.29 -8.25 -2.97
CA ARG A 220 6.93 -7.94 -2.48
C ARG A 220 6.62 -6.46 -2.34
N VAL A 221 7.58 -5.60 -2.58
CA VAL A 221 7.42 -4.14 -2.46
C VAL A 221 7.98 -3.51 -3.73
N ASN A 222 7.17 -2.72 -4.43
CA ASN A 222 7.57 -2.06 -5.67
C ASN A 222 8.37 -0.77 -5.44
N VAL A 223 9.11 -0.71 -4.34
CA VAL A 223 9.90 0.47 -3.97
C VAL A 223 11.30 0.03 -3.57
N MET A 224 12.30 0.84 -3.90
CA MET A 224 13.66 0.64 -3.39
C MET A 224 13.73 0.96 -1.91
N VAL A 225 14.45 0.11 -1.15
CA VAL A 225 14.78 0.38 0.25
C VAL A 225 16.28 0.56 0.35
N LEU A 226 16.69 1.75 0.76
CA LEU A 226 18.08 2.15 0.91
C LEU A 226 18.46 2.06 2.39
N SER A 227 19.65 1.57 2.68
CA SER A 227 20.21 1.77 4.03
C SER A 227 20.44 3.25 4.30
N PRO A 228 20.47 3.70 5.57
CA PRO A 228 20.80 5.07 5.92
C PRO A 228 22.13 5.56 5.34
N SER A 229 23.14 4.68 5.29
CA SER A 229 24.45 4.99 4.71
C SER A 229 24.42 5.11 3.19
N ALA A 230 23.67 4.25 2.47
CA ALA A 230 23.48 4.37 1.04
C ALA A 230 22.74 5.67 0.68
N ALA A 231 21.69 6.00 1.41
CA ALA A 231 20.97 7.26 1.23
C ALA A 231 21.88 8.48 1.44
N ALA A 232 22.67 8.49 2.51
CA ALA A 232 23.60 9.56 2.80
C ALA A 232 24.67 9.73 1.71
N SER A 233 25.22 8.62 1.20
CA SER A 233 26.25 8.65 0.15
C SER A 233 25.72 9.15 -1.20
N LEU A 234 24.41 8.94 -1.47
CA LEU A 234 23.71 9.48 -2.64
C LEU A 234 23.22 10.93 -2.44
N GLY A 235 23.50 11.55 -1.27
CA GLY A 235 23.04 12.90 -0.95
C GLY A 235 21.52 13.02 -0.73
N LEU A 236 20.85 11.90 -0.45
CA LEU A 236 19.40 11.87 -0.27
C LEU A 236 19.00 12.32 1.13
N LYS A 237 17.97 13.13 1.21
CA LYS A 237 17.35 13.55 2.47
C LYS A 237 16.12 12.73 2.74
N ALA A 238 16.25 11.72 3.60
CA ALA A 238 15.08 11.02 4.12
C ALA A 238 14.29 11.91 5.07
N VAL A 239 12.98 11.94 4.88
CA VAL A 239 12.04 12.60 5.78
C VAL A 239 11.10 11.57 6.38
N PRO A 240 10.59 11.76 7.61
CA PRO A 240 9.58 10.88 8.16
C PRO A 240 8.28 11.03 7.36
N LEU A 241 7.84 9.93 6.77
CA LEU A 241 6.61 9.83 5.96
C LEU A 241 5.42 9.41 6.80
N GLY A 242 5.68 8.65 7.88
CA GLY A 242 4.66 8.17 8.78
C GLY A 242 5.21 7.24 9.84
N GLN A 243 4.31 6.78 10.69
CA GLN A 243 4.60 5.81 11.75
C GLN A 243 3.64 4.63 11.66
N LEU A 244 4.17 3.43 11.58
CA LEU A 244 3.41 2.19 11.58
C LEU A 244 3.28 1.69 13.01
N LEU A 245 2.04 1.46 13.44
CA LEU A 245 1.70 1.03 14.80
C LEU A 245 1.05 -0.34 14.75
N SER A 246 1.54 -1.27 15.56
CA SER A 246 0.82 -2.50 15.90
C SER A 246 0.01 -2.27 17.16
N VAL A 247 -1.21 -2.77 17.20
CA VAL A 247 -2.11 -2.67 18.34
C VAL A 247 -2.52 -4.06 18.81
N ASP A 248 -2.80 -4.20 20.12
CA ASP A 248 -3.23 -5.46 20.73
C ASP A 248 -4.54 -5.99 20.15
N LYS A 249 -5.48 -5.08 19.88
CA LYS A 249 -6.79 -5.37 19.28
C LYS A 249 -6.92 -4.60 17.96
N PRO A 250 -6.77 -5.28 16.82
CA PRO A 250 -6.94 -4.65 15.51
C PRO A 250 -8.29 -3.94 15.38
N VAL A 251 -8.27 -2.78 14.77
CA VAL A 251 -9.52 -2.06 14.45
C VAL A 251 -10.21 -2.79 13.31
N SER A 252 -11.49 -3.10 13.49
CA SER A 252 -12.26 -3.78 12.44
C SER A 252 -12.45 -2.90 11.21
N THR A 253 -12.68 -3.52 10.06
CA THR A 253 -12.98 -2.78 8.82
C THR A 253 -14.22 -1.90 8.95
N VAL A 254 -15.19 -2.33 9.78
CA VAL A 254 -16.43 -1.57 10.02
C VAL A 254 -16.16 -0.34 10.88
N ASP A 255 -15.30 -0.45 11.89
CA ASP A 255 -14.99 0.63 12.83
C ASP A 255 -13.90 1.58 12.30
N ALA A 256 -13.14 1.17 11.30
CA ALA A 256 -12.01 1.93 10.77
C ALA A 256 -12.38 3.37 10.37
N PRO A 257 -13.48 3.65 9.64
CA PRO A 257 -13.84 5.01 9.26
C PRO A 257 -14.14 5.91 10.48
N ALA A 258 -14.86 5.40 11.49
CA ALA A 258 -15.16 6.13 12.71
C ALA A 258 -13.92 6.41 13.54
N PHE A 259 -13.03 5.43 13.65
CA PHE A 259 -11.74 5.56 14.32
C PHE A 259 -10.88 6.63 13.64
N GLN A 260 -10.69 6.56 12.33
CA GLN A 260 -9.92 7.53 11.53
C GLN A 260 -10.48 8.95 11.68
N ALA A 261 -11.81 9.11 11.57
CA ALA A 261 -12.46 10.40 11.74
C ALA A 261 -12.27 10.97 13.16
N THR A 262 -12.20 10.11 14.17
CA THR A 262 -11.97 10.54 15.56
C THR A 262 -10.55 11.08 15.73
N ILE A 263 -9.54 10.39 15.21
CA ILE A 263 -8.15 10.87 15.24
C ILE A 263 -7.99 12.17 14.45
N ALA A 264 -8.57 12.27 13.25
CA ALA A 264 -8.50 13.48 12.43
C ALA A 264 -9.14 14.71 13.11
N ARG A 265 -10.20 14.50 13.91
CA ARG A 265 -10.81 15.58 14.72
C ARG A 265 -9.94 15.99 15.90
N GLN A 266 -9.26 15.05 16.55
CA GLN A 266 -8.38 15.32 17.70
C GLN A 266 -7.08 15.98 17.27
N VAL A 267 -6.55 15.61 16.09
CA VAL A 267 -5.28 16.12 15.56
C VAL A 267 -5.47 16.55 14.10
N PRO A 268 -6.01 17.77 13.87
CA PRO A 268 -6.17 18.30 12.52
C PRO A 268 -4.83 18.39 11.79
N GLY A 269 -4.80 17.89 10.54
CA GLY A 269 -3.58 17.81 9.72
C GLY A 269 -2.81 16.50 9.84
N ALA A 270 -3.22 15.59 10.72
CA ALA A 270 -2.74 14.22 10.75
C ALA A 270 -3.80 13.23 10.24
N SER A 271 -3.33 12.09 9.75
CA SER A 271 -4.15 10.94 9.34
C SER A 271 -3.71 9.70 10.12
N ALA A 272 -4.65 8.91 10.59
CA ALA A 272 -4.39 7.58 11.16
C ALA A 272 -5.18 6.55 10.36
N GLN A 273 -4.56 5.99 9.35
CA GLN A 273 -5.19 5.04 8.45
C GLN A 273 -5.07 3.62 9.00
N VAL A 274 -6.21 2.96 9.18
CA VAL A 274 -6.23 1.53 9.53
C VAL A 274 -5.98 0.72 8.27
N ILE A 275 -4.95 -0.13 8.30
CA ILE A 275 -4.59 -0.98 7.17
C ILE A 275 -5.57 -2.14 7.10
N THR A 276 -6.58 -1.99 6.28
CA THR A 276 -7.63 -2.97 6.05
C THR A 276 -7.88 -3.13 4.56
N PRO A 277 -8.33 -4.32 4.11
CA PRO A 277 -8.84 -4.43 2.75
C PRO A 277 -9.92 -3.37 2.53
N THR A 278 -9.69 -2.47 1.60
CA THR A 278 -10.74 -1.54 1.18
C THR A 278 -11.83 -2.38 0.49
N MET A 279 -12.86 -2.77 1.23
CA MET A 279 -14.10 -3.11 0.55
C MET A 279 -14.46 -1.87 -0.27
N ARG A 280 -14.57 -2.02 -1.59
CA ARG A 280 -15.22 -1.00 -2.41
C ARG A 280 -16.63 -0.87 -1.86
N SER A 281 -16.81 0.01 -0.88
CA SER A 281 -18.06 0.26 -0.15
C SER A 281 -19.22 0.61 -1.08
N GLN A 282 -18.90 1.00 -2.31
CA GLN A 282 -19.87 1.30 -3.37
C GLN A 282 -20.56 0.07 -3.94
N ILE A 283 -20.02 -1.14 -3.84
CA ILE A 283 -20.62 -2.35 -4.42
C ILE A 283 -21.59 -3.03 -3.45
N LEU A 284 -21.38 -2.93 -2.14
CA LEU A 284 -22.26 -3.50 -1.13
C LEU A 284 -23.74 -3.09 -1.25
N PRO A 285 -24.09 -1.79 -1.42
CA PRO A 285 -25.50 -1.40 -1.60
C PRO A 285 -26.10 -1.95 -2.90
N TYR A 286 -25.34 -2.09 -4.00
CA TYR A 286 -25.84 -2.68 -5.23
C TYR A 286 -26.11 -4.18 -5.08
N ILE A 287 -25.29 -4.89 -4.31
CA ILE A 287 -25.49 -6.31 -4.01
C ILE A 287 -26.69 -6.49 -3.09
N ALA A 288 -26.82 -5.69 -2.05
CA ALA A 288 -27.98 -5.73 -1.17
C ALA A 288 -29.27 -5.42 -1.95
N ALA A 289 -29.24 -4.44 -2.85
CA ALA A 289 -30.36 -4.13 -3.75
C ALA A 289 -30.66 -5.29 -4.70
N LEU A 290 -29.65 -5.92 -5.29
CA LEU A 290 -29.85 -7.07 -6.18
C LEU A 290 -30.45 -8.26 -5.42
N ILE A 291 -29.97 -8.58 -4.24
CA ILE A 291 -30.51 -9.63 -3.37
C ILE A 291 -31.96 -9.31 -3.01
N ALA A 292 -32.28 -8.07 -2.66
CA ALA A 292 -33.65 -7.65 -2.35
C ALA A 292 -34.59 -7.77 -3.56
N VAL A 293 -34.14 -7.39 -4.76
CA VAL A 293 -34.93 -7.53 -6.00
C VAL A 293 -35.17 -8.98 -6.33
N VAL A 294 -34.19 -9.87 -6.22
CA VAL A 294 -34.32 -11.29 -6.49
C VAL A 294 -35.24 -11.94 -5.45
N ALA A 295 -35.14 -11.58 -4.17
CA ALA A 295 -36.03 -12.05 -3.12
C ALA A 295 -37.48 -11.58 -3.34
N ALA A 296 -37.67 -10.32 -3.76
CA ALA A 296 -39.00 -9.81 -4.11
C ALA A 296 -39.59 -10.51 -5.33
N ALA A 297 -38.81 -10.74 -6.37
CA ALA A 297 -39.23 -11.48 -7.54
C ALA A 297 -39.62 -12.94 -7.20
N ALA A 298 -38.87 -13.58 -6.32
CA ALA A 298 -39.19 -14.94 -5.83
C ALA A 298 -40.49 -14.99 -5.03
N THR A 299 -40.76 -13.96 -4.19
CA THR A 299 -42.03 -13.87 -3.45
C THR A 299 -43.22 -13.61 -4.34
N VAL A 300 -43.09 -12.80 -5.39
CA VAL A 300 -44.14 -12.56 -6.37
C VAL A 300 -44.44 -13.85 -7.15
N ALA A 301 -43.44 -14.61 -7.58
CA ALA A 301 -43.60 -15.89 -8.27
C ALA A 301 -44.24 -16.98 -7.39
N LEU A 302 -44.26 -16.81 -6.07
CA LEU A 302 -44.88 -17.72 -5.12
C LEU A 302 -46.40 -17.43 -4.91
N VAL A 303 -46.83 -16.18 -5.20
CA VAL A 303 -48.21 -15.71 -4.94
C VAL A 303 -49.10 -15.81 -6.19
N VAL A 304 -48.47 -15.84 -7.37
CA VAL A 304 -49.17 -16.03 -8.66
C VAL A 304 -49.24 -17.52 -9.01
#